data_fb4a41e190fee47c8b81ee64d0fe5a20
#
_entry.id   fb4a41e190fee47c8b81ee64d0fe5a20
#
_cell.length_a   1.000
_cell.length_b   1.000
_cell.length_c   1.000
_cell.angle_alpha   90.00
_cell.angle_beta   90.00
_cell.angle_gamma   90.00
#
_symmetry.space_group_name_H-M   'P 1'
#
loop_
_entity.id
_entity.type
_entity.pdbx_description
1 polymer ?
#
loop_
_entity_poly.entity_id
_entity_poly.type
_entity_poly.pdbx_seq_one_letter_code
_entity_poly.pdbx_strand_id
1 'polypeptide(L)'
;MTPLVLISSKDPDFFLVFGHILSVAGFETRLITADKEIAPAIVAETPLAVILDCHPGDRAIAKQCLSLKSSEATRATPLAGLVAPRSGKLHLDLIKAGVDEIFSRPFAPEQLLTWLHGKAGVAKLSRETKTGDLVQGDFRLERQTHRTFFKQKEIVMPPIEFKLLRSLLAQPGKVFSREELVATAWPEHAAATDIRGVDVHIARLRKRLRACVGSDVIRTVRSAGYAFAPDW
;
A
#
# COMPACT_ATOMS: atom_id res chain seq x y z
N MET A 1 -6.90 -9.80 -9.93
CA MET A 1 -7.78 -8.71 -10.40
C MET A 1 -6.99 -7.42 -10.35
N THR A 2 -7.03 -6.64 -11.41
CA THR A 2 -6.42 -5.31 -11.48
C THR A 2 -7.15 -4.38 -10.51
N PRO A 3 -6.45 -3.63 -9.63
CA PRO A 3 -7.10 -2.75 -8.67
C PRO A 3 -7.79 -1.58 -9.41
N LEU A 4 -9.06 -1.34 -9.07
CA LEU A 4 -9.85 -0.24 -9.65
C LEU A 4 -9.61 1.06 -8.88
N VAL A 5 -9.38 2.14 -9.59
CA VAL A 5 -9.31 3.51 -9.07
C VAL A 5 -10.39 4.35 -9.73
N LEU A 6 -11.28 4.94 -8.94
CA LEU A 6 -12.26 5.90 -9.43
C LEU A 6 -11.63 7.28 -9.52
N ILE A 7 -11.85 8.00 -10.62
CA ILE A 7 -11.39 9.37 -10.82
C ILE A 7 -12.63 10.26 -11.00
N SER A 8 -12.87 11.12 -10.03
CA SER A 8 -13.91 12.13 -10.12
C SER A 8 -13.32 13.41 -10.70
N SER A 9 -13.69 13.73 -11.94
CA SER A 9 -13.28 14.94 -12.63
C SER A 9 -14.35 15.39 -13.62
N LYS A 10 -14.45 16.69 -13.81
CA LYS A 10 -15.27 17.33 -14.86
C LYS A 10 -14.46 17.60 -16.12
N ASP A 11 -13.17 17.31 -16.09
CA ASP A 11 -12.23 17.49 -17.20
C ASP A 11 -11.91 16.12 -17.85
N PRO A 12 -12.46 15.84 -19.06
CA PRO A 12 -12.20 14.60 -19.77
C PRO A 12 -10.74 14.45 -20.21
N ASP A 13 -10.06 15.55 -20.54
CA ASP A 13 -8.66 15.50 -21.00
C ASP A 13 -7.74 15.14 -19.84
N PHE A 14 -8.03 15.68 -18.65
CA PHE A 14 -7.36 15.27 -17.42
C PHE A 14 -7.52 13.76 -17.18
N PHE A 15 -8.75 13.25 -17.33
CA PHE A 15 -8.99 11.82 -17.15
C PHE A 15 -8.23 10.97 -18.17
N LEU A 16 -8.21 11.37 -19.44
CA LEU A 16 -7.49 10.60 -20.48
C LEU A 16 -6.00 10.47 -20.17
N VAL A 17 -5.35 11.59 -19.83
CA VAL A 17 -3.91 11.59 -19.51
C VAL A 17 -3.64 10.82 -18.22
N PHE A 18 -4.39 11.13 -17.17
CA PHE A 18 -4.17 10.55 -15.86
C PHE A 18 -4.56 9.08 -15.79
N GLY A 19 -5.67 8.71 -16.45
CA GLY A 19 -6.12 7.34 -16.60
C GLY A 19 -5.10 6.48 -17.36
N HIS A 20 -4.47 7.04 -18.40
CA HIS A 20 -3.38 6.34 -19.10
C HIS A 20 -2.17 6.08 -18.19
N ILE A 21 -1.71 7.09 -17.44
CA ILE A 21 -0.61 6.94 -16.47
C ILE A 21 -0.90 5.82 -15.47
N LEU A 22 -2.11 5.80 -14.91
CA LEU A 22 -2.51 4.78 -13.95
C LEU A 22 -2.66 3.39 -14.58
N SER A 23 -3.16 3.33 -15.82
CA SER A 23 -3.29 2.08 -16.58
C SER A 23 -1.92 1.44 -16.85
N VAL A 24 -0.93 2.24 -17.26
CA VAL A 24 0.47 1.77 -17.45
C VAL A 24 1.06 1.29 -16.13
N ALA A 25 0.68 1.90 -15.00
CA ALA A 25 1.11 1.51 -13.66
C ALA A 25 0.34 0.29 -13.09
N GLY A 26 -0.55 -0.34 -13.87
CA GLY A 26 -1.26 -1.55 -13.48
C GLY A 26 -2.56 -1.33 -12.71
N PHE A 27 -3.19 -0.16 -12.83
CA PHE A 27 -4.50 0.13 -12.25
C PHE A 27 -5.58 0.20 -13.34
N GLU A 28 -6.76 -0.33 -13.04
CA GLU A 28 -7.96 -0.04 -13.82
C GLU A 28 -8.53 1.31 -13.39
N THR A 29 -9.03 2.12 -14.35
CA THR A 29 -9.55 3.46 -14.03
C THR A 29 -10.95 3.65 -14.59
N ARG A 30 -11.78 4.35 -13.82
CA ARG A 30 -13.12 4.74 -14.25
C ARG A 30 -13.38 6.21 -13.90
N LEU A 31 -13.90 6.95 -14.89
CA LEU A 31 -14.31 8.35 -14.72
C LEU A 31 -15.69 8.43 -14.05
N ILE A 32 -15.81 9.34 -13.10
CA ILE A 32 -17.08 9.80 -12.53
C ILE A 32 -17.18 11.30 -12.74
N THR A 33 -18.21 11.73 -13.46
CA THR A 33 -18.42 13.15 -13.78
C THR A 33 -19.41 13.85 -12.84
N ALA A 34 -20.30 13.08 -12.22
CA ALA A 34 -21.31 13.60 -11.31
C ALA A 34 -21.02 13.19 -9.86
N ASP A 35 -20.89 14.18 -8.99
CA ASP A 35 -20.56 13.99 -7.57
C ASP A 35 -21.50 12.99 -6.86
N LYS A 36 -22.81 13.01 -7.20
CA LYS A 36 -23.82 12.10 -6.64
C LYS A 36 -23.57 10.61 -6.97
N GLU A 37 -22.76 10.31 -7.96
CA GLU A 37 -22.48 8.95 -8.41
C GLU A 37 -21.30 8.31 -7.66
N ILE A 38 -20.50 9.09 -6.91
CA ILE A 38 -19.31 8.58 -6.23
C ILE A 38 -19.69 7.55 -5.16
N ALA A 39 -20.64 7.85 -4.29
CA ALA A 39 -21.03 6.93 -3.22
C ALA A 39 -21.64 5.62 -3.76
N PRO A 40 -22.58 5.63 -4.72
CA PRO A 40 -23.08 4.40 -5.35
C PRO A 40 -21.96 3.59 -6.03
N ALA A 41 -21.03 4.25 -6.72
CA ALA A 41 -19.92 3.57 -7.39
C ALA A 41 -18.96 2.91 -6.38
N ILE A 42 -18.66 3.56 -5.26
CA ILE A 42 -17.86 2.97 -4.19
C ILE A 42 -18.50 1.68 -3.68
N VAL A 43 -19.81 1.70 -3.43
CA VAL A 43 -20.54 0.54 -2.89
C VAL A 43 -20.61 -0.60 -3.92
N ALA A 44 -20.87 -0.27 -5.19
CA ALA A 44 -21.04 -1.27 -6.24
C ALA A 44 -19.72 -1.93 -6.67
N GLU A 45 -18.64 -1.16 -6.73
CA GLU A 45 -17.38 -1.60 -7.37
C GLU A 45 -16.25 -1.82 -6.39
N THR A 46 -16.41 -1.39 -5.13
CA THR A 46 -15.38 -1.54 -4.08
C THR A 46 -13.98 -1.15 -4.55
N PRO A 47 -13.79 0.12 -5.01
CA PRO A 47 -12.52 0.56 -5.57
C PRO A 47 -11.40 0.58 -4.53
N LEU A 48 -10.15 0.50 -5.02
CA LEU A 48 -8.96 0.68 -4.19
C LEU A 48 -8.90 2.07 -3.57
N ALA A 49 -9.24 3.09 -4.36
CA ALA A 49 -9.24 4.50 -3.95
C ALA A 49 -10.13 5.33 -4.87
N VAL A 50 -10.49 6.53 -4.40
CA VAL A 50 -11.12 7.57 -5.21
C VAL A 50 -10.18 8.77 -5.29
N ILE A 51 -9.89 9.21 -6.50
CA ILE A 51 -9.13 10.43 -6.78
C ILE A 51 -10.14 11.54 -7.11
N LEU A 52 -10.05 12.64 -6.39
CA LEU A 52 -10.93 13.79 -6.50
C LEU A 52 -10.17 14.95 -7.14
N ASP A 53 -10.56 15.35 -8.35
CA ASP A 53 -10.04 16.52 -9.03
C ASP A 53 -10.70 17.77 -8.47
N CYS A 54 -10.01 18.43 -7.54
CA CYS A 54 -10.56 19.55 -6.77
C CYS A 54 -10.23 20.89 -7.42
N HIS A 55 -11.24 21.53 -8.00
CA HIS A 55 -11.10 22.86 -8.59
C HIS A 55 -11.16 23.99 -7.55
N PRO A 56 -10.44 25.11 -7.77
CA PRO A 56 -10.55 26.29 -6.92
C PRO A 56 -12.00 26.80 -6.89
N GLY A 57 -12.54 27.00 -5.68
CA GLY A 57 -13.91 27.50 -5.50
C GLY A 57 -14.98 26.41 -5.40
N ASP A 58 -14.67 25.15 -5.58
CA ASP A 58 -15.59 24.04 -5.34
C ASP A 58 -15.80 23.81 -3.84
N ARG A 59 -16.83 24.50 -3.30
CA ARG A 59 -17.20 24.41 -1.89
C ARG A 59 -17.94 23.11 -1.56
N ALA A 60 -18.44 22.40 -2.56
CA ALA A 60 -19.24 21.19 -2.35
C ALA A 60 -18.35 19.97 -2.09
N ILE A 61 -17.14 19.94 -2.65
CA ILE A 61 -16.24 18.79 -2.58
C ILE A 61 -15.87 18.38 -1.14
N ALA A 62 -15.57 19.36 -0.27
CA ALA A 62 -15.23 19.06 1.13
C ALA A 62 -16.45 18.51 1.90
N LYS A 63 -17.66 19.03 1.64
CA LYS A 63 -18.89 18.51 2.23
C LYS A 63 -19.19 17.09 1.74
N GLN A 64 -18.93 16.81 0.49
CA GLN A 64 -19.06 15.48 -0.09
C GLN A 64 -18.06 14.49 0.52
N CYS A 65 -16.79 14.87 0.65
CA CYS A 65 -15.77 14.05 1.32
C CYS A 65 -16.20 13.70 2.75
N LEU A 66 -16.71 14.69 3.50
CA LEU A 66 -17.24 14.47 4.84
C LEU A 66 -18.39 13.46 4.84
N SER A 67 -19.32 13.57 3.90
CA SER A 67 -20.42 12.61 3.75
C SER A 67 -19.93 11.20 3.46
N LEU A 68 -18.97 11.06 2.54
CA LEU A 68 -18.35 9.75 2.21
C LEU A 68 -17.63 9.13 3.42
N LYS A 69 -16.93 9.95 4.20
CA LYS A 69 -16.19 9.47 5.40
C LYS A 69 -17.09 9.24 6.61
N SER A 70 -18.27 9.83 6.65
CA SER A 70 -19.26 9.60 7.71
C SER A 70 -20.15 8.37 7.47
N SER A 71 -20.27 7.91 6.23
CA SER A 71 -21.09 6.75 5.89
C SER A 71 -20.34 5.43 6.13
N GLU A 72 -20.96 4.49 6.81
CA GLU A 72 -20.39 3.18 7.10
C GLU A 72 -20.03 2.41 5.82
N ALA A 73 -20.81 2.56 4.76
CA ALA A 73 -20.61 1.89 3.49
C ALA A 73 -19.41 2.41 2.67
N THR A 74 -18.97 3.65 2.90
CA THR A 74 -17.95 4.30 2.07
C THR A 74 -16.74 4.80 2.84
N ARG A 75 -16.82 4.92 4.18
CA ARG A 75 -15.76 5.49 5.03
C ARG A 75 -14.41 4.80 4.91
N ALA A 76 -14.42 3.50 4.62
CA ALA A 76 -13.20 2.69 4.52
C ALA A 76 -12.44 2.92 3.21
N THR A 77 -13.11 3.51 2.20
CA THR A 77 -12.48 3.76 0.89
C THR A 77 -11.52 4.94 0.99
N PRO A 78 -10.24 4.76 0.59
CA PRO A 78 -9.26 5.84 0.57
C PRO A 78 -9.64 6.96 -0.42
N LEU A 79 -9.54 8.22 0.02
CA LEU A 79 -9.80 9.40 -0.79
C LEU A 79 -8.51 10.21 -0.97
N ALA A 80 -8.17 10.56 -2.22
CA ALA A 80 -7.08 11.47 -2.54
C ALA A 80 -7.61 12.73 -3.23
N GLY A 81 -7.28 13.90 -2.70
CA GLY A 81 -7.64 15.20 -3.28
C GLY A 81 -6.49 15.76 -4.12
N LEU A 82 -6.75 16.15 -5.37
CA LEU A 82 -5.81 16.88 -6.21
C LEU A 82 -6.20 18.36 -6.23
N VAL A 83 -5.43 19.21 -5.57
CA VAL A 83 -5.75 20.62 -5.38
C VAL A 83 -4.86 21.53 -6.22
N ALA A 84 -5.40 22.67 -6.66
CA ALA A 84 -4.61 23.71 -7.32
C ALA A 84 -3.62 24.36 -6.34
N PRO A 85 -2.51 24.95 -6.83
CA PRO A 85 -1.57 25.66 -5.98
C PRO A 85 -2.26 26.82 -5.26
N ARG A 86 -1.78 27.12 -4.04
CA ARG A 86 -2.30 28.20 -3.18
C ARG A 86 -3.77 28.04 -2.72
N SER A 87 -4.33 26.84 -2.76
CA SER A 87 -5.69 26.51 -2.31
C SER A 87 -5.74 26.18 -0.81
N GLY A 88 -5.04 26.95 0.05
CA GLY A 88 -4.88 26.63 1.47
C GLY A 88 -6.18 26.41 2.23
N LYS A 89 -7.25 27.20 1.93
CA LYS A 89 -8.55 27.00 2.57
C LYS A 89 -9.16 25.66 2.19
N LEU A 90 -9.19 25.33 0.88
CA LEU A 90 -9.70 24.03 0.41
C LEU A 90 -8.90 22.88 0.97
N HIS A 91 -7.57 23.00 1.05
CA HIS A 91 -6.69 22.00 1.63
C HIS A 91 -7.07 21.70 3.10
N LEU A 92 -7.26 22.74 3.91
CA LEU A 92 -7.70 22.59 5.30
C LEU A 92 -9.11 21.98 5.41
N ASP A 93 -10.03 22.37 4.54
CA ASP A 93 -11.39 21.85 4.53
C ASP A 93 -11.42 20.36 4.15
N LEU A 94 -10.57 19.91 3.22
CA LEU A 94 -10.41 18.49 2.86
C LEU A 94 -9.80 17.67 4.00
N ILE A 95 -8.79 18.19 4.71
CA ILE A 95 -8.23 17.54 5.91
C ILE A 95 -9.32 17.33 6.96
N LYS A 96 -10.11 18.39 7.25
CA LYS A 96 -11.21 18.30 8.22
C LYS A 96 -12.32 17.33 7.78
N ALA A 97 -12.51 17.17 6.47
CA ALA A 97 -13.45 16.21 5.89
C ALA A 97 -12.94 14.76 5.91
N GLY A 98 -11.69 14.52 6.37
CA GLY A 98 -11.13 13.18 6.51
C GLY A 98 -10.56 12.59 5.21
N VAL A 99 -10.15 13.43 4.25
CA VAL A 99 -9.43 12.99 3.06
C VAL A 99 -8.08 12.40 3.47
N ASP A 100 -7.73 11.24 2.93
CA ASP A 100 -6.56 10.47 3.38
C ASP A 100 -5.24 11.01 2.85
N GLU A 101 -5.25 11.68 1.67
CA GLU A 101 -4.05 12.28 1.08
C GLU A 101 -4.42 13.49 0.21
N ILE A 102 -3.57 14.50 0.15
CA ILE A 102 -3.80 15.69 -0.68
C ILE A 102 -2.53 16.01 -1.47
N PHE A 103 -2.65 16.02 -2.79
CA PHE A 103 -1.58 16.38 -3.72
C PHE A 103 -1.81 17.79 -4.27
N SER A 104 -0.87 18.69 -4.01
CA SER A 104 -0.91 20.06 -4.55
C SER A 104 -0.22 20.11 -5.91
N ARG A 105 -0.93 20.59 -6.93
CA ARG A 105 -0.37 20.76 -8.29
C ARG A 105 0.65 21.93 -8.34
N PRO A 106 1.74 21.80 -9.15
CA PRO A 106 2.15 20.59 -9.87
C PRO A 106 2.76 19.54 -8.92
N PHE A 107 2.45 18.27 -9.09
CA PHE A 107 3.06 17.16 -8.36
C PHE A 107 3.58 16.10 -9.34
N ALA A 108 4.60 15.37 -8.92
CA ALA A 108 5.11 14.25 -9.71
C ALA A 108 4.13 13.06 -9.66
N PRO A 109 3.70 12.48 -10.79
CA PRO A 109 2.77 11.35 -10.81
C PRO A 109 3.21 10.18 -9.93
N GLU A 110 4.53 10.00 -9.75
CA GLU A 110 5.13 8.95 -8.91
C GLU A 110 4.69 9.04 -7.45
N GLN A 111 4.39 10.24 -6.94
CA GLN A 111 3.91 10.43 -5.58
C GLN A 111 2.54 9.76 -5.39
N LEU A 112 1.61 10.00 -6.33
CA LEU A 112 0.30 9.36 -6.31
C LEU A 112 0.41 7.85 -6.55
N LEU A 113 1.26 7.41 -7.48
CA LEU A 113 1.50 5.99 -7.74
C LEU A 113 2.03 5.29 -6.49
N THR A 114 2.98 5.90 -5.77
CA THR A 114 3.51 5.37 -4.51
C THR A 114 2.41 5.22 -3.47
N TRP A 115 1.55 6.23 -3.33
CA TRP A 115 0.41 6.17 -2.42
C TRP A 115 -0.59 5.07 -2.80
N LEU A 116 -0.96 4.96 -4.09
CA LEU A 116 -1.86 3.92 -4.59
C LEU A 116 -1.28 2.51 -4.41
N HIS A 117 0.01 2.30 -4.71
CA HIS A 117 0.67 1.02 -4.47
C HIS A 117 0.70 0.66 -2.98
N GLY A 118 0.91 1.65 -2.11
CA GLY A 118 0.77 1.48 -0.66
C GLY A 118 -0.63 1.01 -0.26
N LYS A 119 -1.68 1.60 -0.83
CA LYS A 119 -3.07 1.17 -0.60
C LYS A 119 -3.36 -0.19 -1.22
N ALA A 120 -2.84 -0.49 -2.41
CA ALA A 120 -2.97 -1.81 -3.04
C ALA A 120 -2.28 -2.90 -2.21
N GLY A 121 -1.11 -2.63 -1.64
CA GLY A 121 -0.45 -3.50 -0.68
C GLY A 121 -1.30 -3.75 0.57
N VAL A 122 -1.87 -2.70 1.16
CA VAL A 122 -2.77 -2.79 2.31
C VAL A 122 -4.09 -3.48 1.95
N ALA A 123 -4.69 -3.18 0.78
CA ALA A 123 -5.94 -3.81 0.32
C ALA A 123 -5.74 -5.30 0.01
N LYS A 124 -4.58 -5.69 -0.53
CA LYS A 124 -4.22 -7.09 -0.73
C LYS A 124 -4.06 -7.81 0.61
N LEU A 125 -3.50 -7.14 1.62
CA LEU A 125 -3.45 -7.61 3.00
C LEU A 125 -4.85 -7.67 3.67
N SER A 126 -5.76 -6.75 3.35
CA SER A 126 -7.08 -6.67 3.99
C SER A 126 -8.13 -7.63 3.40
N ARG A 127 -7.95 -8.09 2.15
CA ARG A 127 -8.76 -9.17 1.57
C ARG A 127 -8.40 -10.55 2.09
N GLU A 128 -7.19 -10.67 2.67
CA GLU A 128 -6.70 -11.90 3.24
C GLU A 128 -6.77 -11.81 4.75
N THR A 129 -7.90 -12.22 5.29
CA THR A 129 -8.18 -12.57 6.68
C THR A 129 -8.44 -11.43 7.69
N LYS A 130 -9.55 -11.56 8.41
CA LYS A 130 -9.91 -10.83 9.66
C LYS A 130 -8.88 -10.98 10.80
N THR A 131 -7.75 -11.64 10.58
CA THR A 131 -6.73 -12.01 11.56
C THR A 131 -5.40 -11.26 11.44
N GLY A 132 -5.21 -10.42 10.42
CA GLY A 132 -3.95 -9.68 10.20
C GLY A 132 -2.81 -10.58 9.69
N ASP A 133 -3.13 -11.71 9.10
CA ASP A 133 -2.20 -12.62 8.47
C ASP A 133 -1.69 -12.05 7.14
N LEU A 134 -0.46 -12.38 6.77
CA LEU A 134 0.15 -11.98 5.51
C LEU A 134 0.20 -13.19 4.57
N VAL A 135 -0.38 -13.07 3.38
CA VAL A 135 -0.25 -14.08 2.32
C VAL A 135 0.43 -13.45 1.12
N GLN A 136 1.50 -14.07 0.65
CA GLN A 136 2.26 -13.66 -0.51
C GLN A 136 2.71 -14.89 -1.32
N GLY A 137 2.11 -15.09 -2.49
CA GLY A 137 2.29 -16.32 -3.26
C GLY A 137 1.88 -17.54 -2.43
N ASP A 138 2.78 -18.52 -2.33
CA ASP A 138 2.58 -19.73 -1.53
C ASP A 138 2.89 -19.55 -0.02
N PHE A 139 3.32 -18.34 0.40
CA PHE A 139 3.59 -18.03 1.81
C PHE A 139 2.35 -17.51 2.53
N ARG A 140 2.12 -18.00 3.74
CA ARG A 140 1.14 -17.47 4.70
C ARG A 140 1.80 -17.30 6.07
N LEU A 141 1.76 -16.08 6.61
CA LEU A 141 2.28 -15.72 7.92
C LEU A 141 1.12 -15.30 8.82
N GLU A 142 0.88 -16.04 9.88
CA GLU A 142 -0.14 -15.75 10.88
C GLU A 142 0.42 -14.81 11.95
N ARG A 143 -0.14 -13.61 12.05
CA ARG A 143 0.38 -12.57 12.96
C ARG A 143 0.19 -12.91 14.43
N GLN A 144 -0.96 -13.48 14.79
CA GLN A 144 -1.29 -13.74 16.19
C GLN A 144 -0.54 -14.93 16.77
N THR A 145 -0.35 -15.96 15.95
CA THR A 145 0.32 -17.21 16.35
C THR A 145 1.81 -17.22 16.05
N HIS A 146 2.31 -16.20 15.29
CA HIS A 146 3.68 -16.15 14.78
C HIS A 146 4.08 -17.38 13.96
N ARG A 147 3.11 -18.03 13.31
CA ARG A 147 3.33 -19.21 12.47
C ARG A 147 3.51 -18.80 11.02
N THR A 148 4.42 -19.51 10.35
CA THR A 148 4.69 -19.32 8.92
C THR A 148 4.42 -20.62 8.19
N PHE A 149 3.77 -20.52 7.04
CA PHE A 149 3.48 -21.65 6.16
C PHE A 149 3.98 -21.36 4.75
N PHE A 150 4.49 -22.38 4.08
CA PHE A 150 4.74 -22.39 2.65
C PHE A 150 3.88 -23.51 2.04
N LYS A 151 2.98 -23.12 1.14
CA LYS A 151 1.85 -23.96 0.71
C LYS A 151 1.04 -24.38 1.95
N GLN A 152 1.06 -25.63 2.32
CA GLN A 152 0.38 -26.12 3.54
C GLN A 152 1.36 -26.58 4.64
N LYS A 153 2.67 -26.50 4.38
CA LYS A 153 3.71 -26.96 5.30
C LYS A 153 4.16 -25.82 6.20
N GLU A 154 4.11 -26.05 7.51
CA GLU A 154 4.59 -25.07 8.50
C GLU A 154 6.11 -24.98 8.48
N ILE A 155 6.62 -23.75 8.55
CA ILE A 155 8.04 -23.41 8.70
C ILE A 155 8.22 -22.82 10.09
N VAL A 156 8.78 -23.59 11.01
CA VAL A 156 9.07 -23.10 12.36
C VAL A 156 10.26 -22.15 12.31
N MET A 157 10.06 -20.91 12.81
CA MET A 157 11.13 -19.91 12.85
C MET A 157 11.08 -19.04 14.11
N PRO A 158 12.25 -18.54 14.56
CA PRO A 158 12.33 -17.60 15.69
C PRO A 158 11.60 -16.28 15.41
N PRO A 159 11.14 -15.56 16.45
CA PRO A 159 10.38 -14.30 16.30
C PRO A 159 11.06 -13.24 15.45
N ILE A 160 12.38 -13.10 15.52
CA ILE A 160 13.14 -12.14 14.73
C ILE A 160 13.12 -12.49 13.25
N GLU A 161 13.35 -13.77 12.91
CA GLU A 161 13.29 -14.27 11.53
C GLU A 161 11.86 -14.12 10.96
N PHE A 162 10.82 -14.33 11.78
CA PHE A 162 9.43 -14.08 11.42
C PHE A 162 9.18 -12.60 11.07
N LYS A 163 9.65 -11.65 11.91
CA LYS A 163 9.51 -10.22 11.66
C LYS A 163 10.22 -9.80 10.38
N LEU A 164 11.46 -10.26 10.17
CA LEU A 164 12.23 -9.98 8.96
C LEU A 164 11.53 -10.53 7.70
N LEU A 165 11.09 -11.80 7.73
CA LEU A 165 10.37 -12.40 6.61
C LEU A 165 9.07 -11.64 6.32
N ARG A 166 8.33 -11.27 7.36
CA ARG A 166 7.08 -10.52 7.20
C ARG A 166 7.30 -9.17 6.52
N SER A 167 8.36 -8.45 6.89
CA SER A 167 8.68 -7.16 6.25
C SER A 167 9.03 -7.34 4.77
N LEU A 168 9.84 -8.33 4.46
CA LEU A 168 10.26 -8.63 3.09
C LEU A 168 9.07 -9.08 2.22
N LEU A 169 8.18 -9.93 2.75
CA LEU A 169 6.99 -10.41 2.05
C LEU A 169 5.90 -9.35 1.91
N ALA A 170 5.83 -8.38 2.83
CA ALA A 170 4.85 -7.30 2.76
C ALA A 170 5.07 -6.37 1.57
N GLN A 171 6.32 -6.26 1.10
CA GLN A 171 6.68 -5.42 -0.05
C GLN A 171 7.67 -6.17 -0.97
N PRO A 172 7.19 -7.14 -1.76
CA PRO A 172 8.03 -7.92 -2.66
C PRO A 172 8.73 -7.02 -3.68
N GLY A 173 10.01 -7.30 -3.92
CA GLY A 173 10.84 -6.52 -4.83
C GLY A 173 11.45 -5.26 -4.22
N LYS A 174 10.88 -4.71 -3.14
CA LYS A 174 11.52 -3.59 -2.43
C LYS A 174 12.82 -4.05 -1.80
N VAL A 175 13.87 -3.24 -1.98
CA VAL A 175 15.15 -3.40 -1.28
C VAL A 175 15.04 -2.70 0.08
N PHE A 176 15.10 -3.47 1.14
CA PHE A 176 15.18 -2.94 2.51
C PHE A 176 16.63 -2.77 2.91
N SER A 177 16.99 -1.59 3.42
CA SER A 177 18.30 -1.39 4.00
C SER A 177 18.47 -2.22 5.29
N ARG A 178 19.70 -2.37 5.75
CA ARG A 178 19.96 -3.07 7.02
C ARG A 178 19.35 -2.31 8.19
N GLU A 179 19.42 -1.01 8.16
CA GLU A 179 18.84 -0.10 9.16
C GLU A 179 17.32 -0.23 9.22
N GLU A 180 16.63 -0.25 8.07
CA GLU A 180 15.19 -0.49 8.00
C GLU A 180 14.80 -1.84 8.61
N LEU A 181 15.58 -2.89 8.33
CA LEU A 181 15.35 -4.23 8.87
C LEU A 181 15.64 -4.29 10.38
N VAL A 182 16.65 -3.59 10.89
CA VAL A 182 16.90 -3.44 12.33
C VAL A 182 15.71 -2.76 12.99
N ALA A 183 15.27 -1.63 12.47
CA ALA A 183 14.14 -0.87 13.04
C ALA A 183 12.85 -1.72 13.10
N THR A 184 12.65 -2.60 12.13
CA THR A 184 11.46 -3.47 12.09
C THR A 184 11.57 -4.67 13.04
N ALA A 185 12.74 -5.31 13.10
CA ALA A 185 12.92 -6.54 13.89
C ALA A 185 13.15 -6.24 15.38
N TRP A 186 13.79 -5.12 15.69
CA TRP A 186 14.14 -4.69 17.06
C TRP A 186 13.67 -3.25 17.35
N PRO A 187 12.37 -2.95 17.32
CA PRO A 187 11.87 -1.57 17.44
C PRO A 187 12.30 -0.87 18.76
N GLU A 188 12.43 -1.62 19.85
CA GLU A 188 12.80 -1.06 21.16
C GLU A 188 14.32 -0.90 21.34
N HIS A 189 15.13 -1.55 20.52
CA HIS A 189 16.60 -1.59 20.65
C HIS A 189 17.31 -1.22 19.34
N ALA A 190 16.65 -0.56 18.41
CA ALA A 190 17.19 -0.27 17.08
C ALA A 190 18.53 0.51 17.15
N ALA A 191 18.65 1.44 18.09
CA ALA A 191 19.87 2.25 18.29
C ALA A 191 21.04 1.46 18.91
N ALA A 192 20.77 0.37 19.62
CA ALA A 192 21.79 -0.45 20.29
C ALA A 192 22.11 -1.77 19.55
N THR A 193 21.34 -2.08 18.49
CA THR A 193 21.50 -3.35 17.74
C THR A 193 22.58 -3.18 16.67
N ASP A 194 23.58 -4.07 16.68
CA ASP A 194 24.59 -4.12 15.62
C ASP A 194 23.91 -4.46 14.28
N ILE A 195 24.08 -3.59 13.29
CA ILE A 195 23.57 -3.72 11.92
C ILE A 195 24.01 -5.08 11.30
N ARG A 196 25.19 -5.59 11.69
CA ARG A 196 25.68 -6.91 11.27
C ARG A 196 24.84 -8.08 11.80
N GLY A 197 24.10 -7.88 12.88
CA GLY A 197 23.17 -8.87 13.42
C GLY A 197 22.09 -9.28 12.41
N VAL A 198 21.64 -8.33 11.56
CA VAL A 198 20.67 -8.62 10.48
C VAL A 198 21.21 -9.67 9.52
N ASP A 199 22.47 -9.58 9.09
CA ASP A 199 23.07 -10.48 8.12
C ASP A 199 23.06 -11.93 8.61
N VAL A 200 23.29 -12.13 9.91
CA VAL A 200 23.24 -13.46 10.56
C VAL A 200 21.83 -14.04 10.54
N HIS A 201 20.83 -13.22 10.87
CA HIS A 201 19.43 -13.64 10.86
C HIS A 201 18.91 -13.89 9.44
N ILE A 202 19.30 -13.08 8.47
CA ILE A 202 18.99 -13.31 7.05
C ILE A 202 19.61 -14.63 6.55
N ALA A 203 20.85 -14.92 6.92
CA ALA A 203 21.49 -16.17 6.55
C ALA A 203 20.74 -17.40 7.13
N ARG A 204 20.33 -17.32 8.40
CA ARG A 204 19.52 -18.37 9.05
C ARG A 204 18.15 -18.51 8.40
N LEU A 205 17.48 -17.39 8.12
CA LEU A 205 16.20 -17.35 7.44
C LEU A 205 16.29 -18.00 6.05
N ARG A 206 17.28 -17.65 5.24
CA ARG A 206 17.55 -18.29 3.94
C ARG A 206 17.70 -19.80 4.05
N LYS A 207 18.50 -20.28 5.01
CA LYS A 207 18.70 -21.72 5.22
C LYS A 207 17.37 -22.42 5.49
N ARG A 208 16.49 -21.85 6.32
CA ARG A 208 15.16 -22.41 6.63
C ARG A 208 14.25 -22.39 5.41
N LEU A 209 14.19 -21.26 4.70
CA LEU A 209 13.35 -21.13 3.51
C LEU A 209 13.78 -22.08 2.41
N ARG A 210 15.07 -22.20 2.12
CA ARG A 210 15.59 -23.15 1.12
C ARG A 210 15.19 -24.60 1.40
N ALA A 211 15.16 -25.00 2.64
CA ALA A 211 14.76 -26.36 3.03
C ALA A 211 13.29 -26.67 2.72
N CYS A 212 12.43 -25.63 2.59
CA CYS A 212 10.99 -25.79 2.36
C CYS A 212 10.56 -25.38 0.95
N VAL A 213 11.19 -24.34 0.39
CA VAL A 213 10.88 -23.76 -0.91
C VAL A 213 11.69 -24.41 -2.03
N GLY A 214 12.91 -24.86 -1.74
CA GLY A 214 13.83 -25.45 -2.72
C GLY A 214 14.72 -24.41 -3.45
N SER A 215 14.46 -23.11 -3.31
CA SER A 215 15.20 -22.02 -3.94
C SER A 215 15.49 -20.88 -2.95
N ASP A 216 16.36 -19.94 -3.34
CA ASP A 216 16.60 -18.72 -2.55
C ASP A 216 15.60 -17.64 -2.94
N VAL A 217 14.71 -17.28 -2.02
CA VAL A 217 13.67 -16.26 -2.23
C VAL A 217 14.06 -14.89 -1.67
N ILE A 218 15.25 -14.75 -1.08
CA ILE A 218 15.77 -13.49 -0.55
C ILE A 218 17.03 -13.10 -1.31
N ARG A 219 16.96 -12.06 -2.11
CA ARG A 219 18.10 -11.52 -2.85
C ARG A 219 18.89 -10.54 -2.00
N THR A 220 20.23 -10.61 -2.08
CA THR A 220 21.11 -9.56 -1.58
C THR A 220 21.37 -8.54 -2.67
N VAL A 221 21.11 -7.25 -2.36
CA VAL A 221 21.52 -6.14 -3.21
C VAL A 221 22.77 -5.52 -2.57
N ARG A 222 23.92 -5.66 -3.24
CA ARG A 222 25.21 -5.19 -2.72
C ARG A 222 25.11 -3.71 -2.34
N SER A 223 25.66 -3.35 -1.19
CA SER A 223 25.66 -2.00 -0.61
C SER A 223 24.28 -1.40 -0.30
N ALA A 224 23.17 -2.06 -0.63
CA ALA A 224 21.80 -1.56 -0.40
C ALA A 224 21.04 -2.37 0.66
N GLY A 225 21.11 -3.71 0.64
CA GLY A 225 20.39 -4.53 1.62
C GLY A 225 19.78 -5.81 1.04
N TYR A 226 18.53 -6.10 1.39
CA TYR A 226 17.85 -7.35 1.06
C TYR A 226 16.46 -7.11 0.48
N ALA A 227 16.04 -7.96 -0.45
CA ALA A 227 14.72 -7.93 -1.05
C ALA A 227 14.12 -9.34 -1.12
N PHE A 228 12.81 -9.46 -0.99
CA PHE A 228 12.10 -10.66 -1.37
C PHE A 228 11.93 -10.68 -2.89
N ALA A 229 12.54 -11.63 -3.54
CA ALA A 229 12.52 -11.77 -4.99
C ALA A 229 12.51 -13.26 -5.34
N PRO A 230 11.34 -13.91 -5.38
CA PRO A 230 11.23 -15.28 -5.84
C PRO A 230 11.48 -15.35 -7.35
N ASP A 231 12.37 -16.26 -7.74
CA ASP A 231 12.63 -16.59 -9.15
C ASP A 231 11.65 -17.67 -9.61
N TRP A 232 10.34 -17.32 -9.78
CA TRP A 232 9.33 -18.15 -10.45
C TRP A 232 8.37 -17.31 -11.26
#